data_c76aec9b8eeb22fcfa4f62becb1d83b4
#
_entry.id   c76aec9b8eeb22fcfa4f62becb1d83b4
#
_cell.length_a   1.000
_cell.length_b   1.000
_cell.length_c   1.000
_cell.angle_alpha   90.00
_cell.angle_beta   90.00
_cell.angle_gamma   90.00
#
_symmetry.space_group_name_H-M   'P 1'
#
loop_
_entity.id
_entity.type
_entity.pdbx_description
1 polymer ?
#
loop_
_entity_poly.entity_id
_entity_poly.type
_entity_poly.pdbx_seq_one_letter_code
_entity_poly.pdbx_strand_id
1 'polypeptide(L)'
;MEGIEFFTSPEGQVYYRKDGQDAKRLTKFSTDIVSKVVTLVRNRFPECYSRLAILYKKNASQMVDRFVRCNFGEHDLLTKDIDEDIMHFEEVRCPLRGICKDEHVICKP
;
A
#
# COMPACT_ATOMS: atom_id res chain seq x y z
N MET A 1 -16.87 2.88 10.20
CA MET A 1 -15.83 2.88 9.14
C MET A 1 -14.76 1.89 9.48
N GLU A 2 -14.30 1.18 8.50
CA GLU A 2 -13.31 0.15 8.70
C GLU A 2 -11.90 0.69 8.58
N GLY A 3 -11.05 0.38 9.56
CA GLY A 3 -9.63 0.59 9.45
C GLY A 3 -8.98 -0.57 8.72
N ILE A 4 -7.91 -0.30 8.01
CA ILE A 4 -7.15 -1.31 7.27
C ILE A 4 -5.69 -1.26 7.71
N GLU A 5 -5.15 -2.42 8.05
CA GLU A 5 -3.74 -2.59 8.38
C GLU A 5 -3.08 -3.47 7.34
N PHE A 6 -1.89 -3.08 6.89
CA PHE A 6 -1.09 -3.86 5.96
C PHE A 6 0.19 -4.33 6.63
N PHE A 7 0.68 -5.49 6.22
CA PHE A 7 1.99 -5.97 6.65
C PHE A 7 2.56 -6.92 5.61
N THR A 8 3.89 -7.07 5.66
CA THR A 8 4.60 -7.95 4.74
C THR A 8 5.13 -9.16 5.53
N SER A 9 4.88 -10.35 5.02
CA SER A 9 5.34 -11.59 5.65
C SER A 9 6.86 -11.76 5.45
N PRO A 10 7.50 -12.67 6.23
CA PRO A 10 8.92 -12.99 6.02
C PRO A 10 9.23 -13.46 4.60
N GLU A 11 8.28 -14.05 3.89
CA GLU A 11 8.42 -14.47 2.50
C GLU A 11 8.25 -13.33 1.51
N GLY A 12 7.98 -12.12 1.98
CA GLY A 12 7.84 -10.94 1.14
C GLY A 12 6.46 -10.76 0.54
N GLN A 13 5.43 -11.41 1.08
CA GLN A 13 4.06 -11.27 0.58
C GLN A 13 3.30 -10.25 1.40
N VAL A 14 2.46 -9.46 0.73
CA VAL A 14 1.63 -8.44 1.37
C VAL A 14 0.33 -9.07 1.86
N TYR A 15 0.00 -8.77 3.12
CA TYR A 15 -1.27 -9.16 3.75
C TYR A 15 -2.00 -7.90 4.20
N TYR A 16 -3.30 -8.01 4.36
CA TYR A 16 -4.11 -6.93 4.93
C TYR A 16 -5.10 -7.49 5.93
N ARG A 17 -5.51 -6.64 6.85
CA ARG A 17 -6.54 -6.97 7.84
C ARG A 17 -7.47 -5.77 8.02
N LYS A 18 -8.78 -6.01 7.92
CA LYS A 18 -9.81 -5.02 8.26
C LYS A 18 -10.18 -5.17 9.72
N ASP A 19 -10.74 -4.14 10.32
CA ASP A 19 -11.18 -4.17 11.71
C ASP A 19 -12.12 -5.36 11.97
N GLY A 20 -11.79 -6.15 13.01
CA GLY A 20 -12.59 -7.27 13.44
C GLY A 20 -12.54 -8.49 12.52
N GLN A 21 -11.66 -8.51 11.54
CA GLN A 21 -11.52 -9.62 10.61
C GLN A 21 -10.13 -10.25 10.66
N ASP A 22 -10.04 -11.46 10.16
CA ASP A 22 -8.75 -12.15 10.04
C ASP A 22 -7.91 -11.56 8.91
N ALA A 23 -6.60 -11.68 9.03
CA ALA A 23 -5.67 -11.25 8.00
C ALA A 23 -5.84 -12.09 6.73
N LYS A 24 -5.75 -11.44 5.57
CA LYS A 24 -5.85 -12.08 4.26
C LYS A 24 -4.68 -11.64 3.39
N ARG A 25 -4.22 -12.53 2.53
CA ARG A 25 -3.18 -12.19 1.57
C ARG A 25 -3.74 -11.26 0.48
N LEU A 26 -2.98 -10.24 0.13
CA LEU A 26 -3.33 -9.35 -0.98
C LEU A 26 -3.09 -10.06 -2.30
N THR A 27 -4.14 -10.25 -3.09
CA THR A 27 -4.08 -10.91 -4.40
C THR A 27 -4.93 -10.13 -5.40
N LYS A 28 -4.90 -10.57 -6.66
CA LYS A 28 -5.76 -9.99 -7.70
C LYS A 28 -7.25 -10.17 -7.41
N PHE A 29 -7.59 -11.06 -6.49
CA PHE A 29 -8.98 -11.29 -6.10
C PHE A 29 -9.43 -10.43 -4.92
N SER A 30 -8.52 -9.65 -4.33
CA SER A 30 -8.82 -8.72 -3.24
C SER A 30 -9.41 -7.42 -3.79
N THR A 31 -10.47 -7.52 -4.59
CA THR A 31 -10.97 -6.41 -5.41
C THR A 31 -11.46 -5.22 -4.59
N ASP A 32 -12.05 -5.44 -3.43
CA ASP A 32 -12.53 -4.38 -2.56
C ASP A 32 -11.38 -3.53 -2.03
N ILE A 33 -10.31 -4.18 -1.54
CA ILE A 33 -9.13 -3.49 -1.03
C ILE A 33 -8.35 -2.82 -2.16
N VAL A 34 -8.14 -3.54 -3.26
CA VAL A 34 -7.39 -3.01 -4.41
C VAL A 34 -8.09 -1.77 -4.96
N SER A 35 -9.40 -1.84 -5.16
CA SER A 35 -10.18 -0.71 -5.68
C SER A 35 -10.13 0.49 -4.74
N LYS A 36 -10.25 0.27 -3.44
CA LYS A 36 -10.21 1.36 -2.45
C LYS A 36 -8.84 2.05 -2.45
N VAL A 37 -7.75 1.29 -2.41
CA VAL A 37 -6.41 1.88 -2.39
C VAL A 37 -6.10 2.61 -3.69
N VAL A 38 -6.44 2.01 -4.83
CA VAL A 38 -6.22 2.67 -6.14
C VAL A 38 -6.96 4.00 -6.20
N THR A 39 -8.21 4.03 -5.76
CA THR A 39 -9.02 5.26 -5.76
C THR A 39 -8.39 6.33 -4.88
N LEU A 40 -7.96 5.97 -3.67
CA LEU A 40 -7.33 6.92 -2.76
C LEU A 40 -6.02 7.46 -3.32
N VAL A 41 -5.17 6.59 -3.89
CA VAL A 41 -3.89 7.02 -4.46
C VAL A 41 -4.12 7.93 -5.66
N ARG A 42 -5.03 7.56 -6.54
CA ARG A 42 -5.34 8.38 -7.73
C ARG A 42 -5.83 9.77 -7.34
N ASN A 43 -6.69 9.86 -6.32
CA ASN A 43 -7.28 11.12 -5.93
C ASN A 43 -6.34 12.01 -5.13
N ARG A 44 -5.48 11.42 -4.29
CA ARG A 44 -4.62 12.18 -3.38
C ARG A 44 -3.19 12.34 -3.88
N PHE A 45 -2.71 11.37 -4.64
CA PHE A 45 -1.32 11.34 -5.12
C PHE A 45 -1.29 10.98 -6.61
N PRO A 46 -1.79 11.87 -7.49
CA PRO A 46 -1.90 11.54 -8.92
C PRO A 46 -0.56 11.21 -9.58
N GLU A 47 0.54 11.81 -9.14
CA GLU A 47 1.86 11.48 -9.68
C GLU A 47 2.27 10.06 -9.31
N CYS A 48 1.99 9.66 -8.08
CA CYS A 48 2.23 8.30 -7.61
C CYS A 48 1.41 7.30 -8.45
N TYR A 49 0.13 7.59 -8.64
CA TYR A 49 -0.74 6.74 -9.46
C TYR A 49 -0.20 6.59 -10.87
N SER A 50 0.19 7.70 -11.51
CA SER A 50 0.72 7.67 -12.87
C SER A 50 1.99 6.83 -12.97
N ARG A 51 2.90 6.98 -12.01
CA ARG A 51 4.13 6.21 -11.99
C ARG A 51 3.87 4.72 -11.83
N LEU A 52 2.99 4.36 -10.91
CA LEU A 52 2.60 2.95 -10.70
C LEU A 52 1.94 2.37 -11.95
N ALA A 53 1.07 3.14 -12.61
CA ALA A 53 0.40 2.68 -13.82
C ALA A 53 1.40 2.40 -14.94
N ILE A 54 2.44 3.21 -15.07
CA ILE A 54 3.48 3.01 -16.07
C ILE A 54 4.32 1.77 -15.73
N LEU A 55 4.75 1.64 -14.47
CA LEU A 55 5.61 0.53 -14.04
C LEU A 55 4.93 -0.84 -14.16
N TYR A 56 3.65 -0.91 -13.86
CA TYR A 56 2.92 -2.18 -13.79
C TYR A 56 1.85 -2.32 -14.86
N LYS A 57 1.87 -1.46 -15.88
CA LYS A 57 0.95 -1.52 -17.02
C LYS A 57 -0.52 -1.54 -16.60
N LYS A 58 -0.84 -0.72 -15.60
CA LYS A 58 -2.19 -0.59 -15.02
C LYS A 58 -2.72 -1.87 -14.37
N ASN A 59 -1.85 -2.78 -13.97
CA ASN A 59 -2.25 -3.93 -13.17
C ASN A 59 -2.52 -3.48 -11.73
N ALA A 60 -3.79 -3.32 -11.38
CA ALA A 60 -4.20 -2.71 -10.12
C ALA A 60 -3.65 -3.42 -8.89
N SER A 61 -3.68 -4.76 -8.86
CA SER A 61 -3.19 -5.50 -7.70
C SER A 61 -1.68 -5.34 -7.51
N GLN A 62 -0.91 -5.30 -8.61
CA GLN A 62 0.53 -5.07 -8.52
C GLN A 62 0.84 -3.64 -8.10
N MET A 63 0.07 -2.66 -8.57
CA MET A 63 0.22 -1.27 -8.16
C MET A 63 0.00 -1.11 -6.66
N VAL A 64 -1.05 -1.72 -6.13
CA VAL A 64 -1.35 -1.67 -4.70
C VAL A 64 -0.27 -2.40 -3.90
N ASP A 65 0.18 -3.56 -4.35
CA ASP A 65 1.25 -4.30 -3.70
C ASP A 65 2.49 -3.43 -3.54
N ARG A 66 2.94 -2.77 -4.61
CA ARG A 66 4.11 -1.88 -4.56
C ARG A 66 3.88 -0.69 -3.62
N PHE A 67 2.74 -0.05 -3.71
CA PHE A 67 2.41 1.10 -2.87
C PHE A 67 2.45 0.72 -1.39
N VAL A 68 1.84 -0.42 -1.05
CA VAL A 68 1.81 -0.91 0.33
C VAL A 68 3.22 -1.23 0.84
N ARG A 69 4.03 -1.92 0.04
CA ARG A 69 5.41 -2.26 0.42
C ARG A 69 6.25 -1.03 0.70
N CYS A 70 6.05 0.04 -0.06
CA CYS A 70 6.84 1.26 0.10
C CYS A 70 6.36 2.13 1.28
N ASN A 71 5.10 1.99 1.70
CA ASN A 71 4.50 2.92 2.66
C ASN A 71 3.96 2.27 3.94
N PHE A 72 3.58 0.99 3.90
CA PHE A 72 2.90 0.32 5.02
C PHE A 72 3.48 -1.06 5.35
N GLY A 73 4.64 -1.39 4.83
CA GLY A 73 5.17 -2.76 4.93
C GLY A 73 5.53 -3.22 6.35
N GLU A 74 5.65 -2.32 7.31
CA GLU A 74 6.00 -2.65 8.69
C GLU A 74 4.74 -2.98 9.49
N HIS A 75 4.85 -3.99 10.36
CA HIS A 75 3.74 -4.37 11.22
C HIS A 75 3.66 -3.43 12.42
N ASP A 76 2.59 -2.66 12.51
CA ASP A 76 2.33 -1.75 13.62
C ASP A 76 0.93 -2.01 14.17
N LEU A 77 0.84 -2.34 15.46
CA LEU A 77 -0.44 -2.62 16.11
C LEU A 77 -1.09 -1.37 16.71
N LEU A 78 -0.40 -0.23 16.70
CA LEU A 78 -0.87 0.97 17.38
C LEU A 78 -1.76 1.84 16.48
N THR A 79 -1.48 1.88 15.18
CA THR A 79 -2.19 2.74 14.24
C THR A 79 -2.59 1.96 13.00
N LYS A 80 -3.82 2.15 12.54
CA LYS A 80 -4.26 1.57 11.27
C LYS A 80 -3.58 2.31 10.11
N ASP A 81 -3.21 1.60 9.06
CA ASP A 81 -2.57 2.20 7.89
C ASP A 81 -3.55 3.07 7.11
N ILE A 82 -4.79 2.62 6.97
CA ILE A 82 -5.87 3.43 6.42
C ILE A 82 -7.03 3.40 7.40
N ASP A 83 -7.41 4.59 7.89
CA ASP A 83 -8.50 4.74 8.84
C ASP A 83 -9.37 5.91 8.39
N GLU A 84 -10.64 5.64 8.10
CA GLU A 84 -11.59 6.63 7.61
C GLU A 84 -11.06 7.40 6.38
N ASP A 85 -10.42 6.66 5.46
CA ASP A 85 -9.81 7.18 4.23
C ASP A 85 -8.60 8.08 4.47
N ILE A 86 -8.09 8.13 5.69
CA ILE A 86 -6.84 8.81 6.01
C ILE A 86 -5.71 7.77 6.01
N MET A 87 -4.66 8.03 5.22
CA MET A 87 -3.50 7.16 5.15
C MET A 87 -2.45 7.57 6.17
N HIS A 88 -1.97 6.61 6.96
CA HIS A 88 -0.94 6.80 7.97
C HIS A 88 0.34 6.13 7.48
N PHE A 89 1.17 6.87 6.75
CA PHE A 89 2.41 6.32 6.20
C PHE A 89 3.39 5.93 7.29
N GLU A 90 4.06 4.80 7.08
CA GLU A 90 5.07 4.28 7.98
C GLU A 90 6.47 4.50 7.42
N GLU A 91 7.45 4.47 8.30
CA GLU A 91 8.85 4.53 7.92
C GLU A 91 9.31 3.11 7.60
N VAL A 92 9.23 2.74 6.33
CA VAL A 92 9.59 1.41 5.87
C VAL A 92 11.11 1.32 5.69
N ARG A 93 11.71 0.24 6.20
CA ARG A 93 13.14 -0.03 6.03
C ARG A 93 13.40 -0.51 4.60
N CYS A 94 13.83 0.40 3.75
CA CYS A 94 14.09 0.08 2.36
C CYS A 94 15.59 0.22 2.05
N PRO A 95 16.26 -0.83 1.54
CA PRO A 95 17.69 -0.74 1.21
C PRO A 95 17.98 0.23 0.06
N LEU A 96 16.97 0.63 -0.70
CA LEU A 96 17.11 1.57 -1.80
C LEU A 96 16.87 3.02 -1.39
N ARG A 97 16.64 3.29 -0.12
CA ARG A 97 16.39 4.66 0.36
C ARG A 97 17.58 5.56 0.01
N GLY A 98 17.27 6.71 -0.58
CA GLY A 98 18.27 7.67 -1.04
C GLY A 98 18.76 7.45 -2.46
N ILE A 99 18.53 6.26 -3.05
CA ILE A 99 18.93 5.95 -4.43
C ILE A 99 17.78 5.46 -5.30
N CYS A 100 16.61 5.24 -4.73
CA CYS A 100 15.45 4.78 -5.49
C CYS A 100 14.87 5.94 -6.31
N LYS A 101 14.64 5.70 -7.59
CA LYS A 101 14.05 6.70 -8.50
C LYS A 101 12.65 7.11 -8.11
N ASP A 102 11.95 6.25 -7.38
CA ASP A 102 10.56 6.44 -7.01
C ASP A 102 10.40 6.96 -5.58
N GLU A 103 11.51 7.30 -4.91
CA GLU A 103 11.44 7.94 -3.59
C GLU A 103 10.75 9.29 -3.72
N HIS A 104 9.79 9.55 -2.83
CA HIS A 104 8.93 10.73 -2.84
C HIS A 104 7.95 10.79 -4.03
N VAL A 105 7.91 9.78 -4.88
CA VAL A 105 6.87 9.63 -5.90
C VAL A 105 5.93 8.49 -5.50
N ILE A 106 6.47 7.31 -5.22
CA ILE A 106 5.72 6.16 -4.72
C ILE A 106 5.91 6.03 -3.21
N CYS A 107 7.14 6.17 -2.74
CA CYS A 107 7.47 6.12 -1.32
C CYS A 107 7.25 7.50 -0.71
N LYS A 108 6.31 7.59 0.23
CA LYS A 108 5.92 8.86 0.87
C LYS A 108 5.62 9.95 -0.15
N PRO A 109 4.67 9.70 -1.04
CA PRO A 109 4.32 10.65 -2.10
C PRO A 109 3.76 11.98 -1.60
#